data_840e69b7599378c07c5aed14fbfb5aa3
#
_entry.id   840e69b7599378c07c5aed14fbfb5aa3
#
_cell.length_a   1.000
_cell.length_b   1.000
_cell.length_c   1.000
_cell.angle_alpha   90.00
_cell.angle_beta   90.00
_cell.angle_gamma   90.00
#
_symmetry.space_group_name_H-M   'P 1'
#
loop_
_entity.id
_entity.type
_entity.pdbx_description
1 polymer ?
#
loop_
_entity_poly.entity_id
_entity_poly.type
_entity_poly.pdbx_seq_one_letter_code
_entity_poly.pdbx_strand_id
1 'polypeptide(L)'
;MLAKPFMWIILICTATVLASCTGVGRHSEQGFIYKDIQIDTTSASTGQGSTIQFKGNPLPLSGMSIQVGDKLRSVNLAKGDLSLIDVTDTGGSVRLINVVPSLDTTVCEQQTHYLSEKNQGLDQQIKLITISVDTPFAQDRFAKGAEINNVKFLSDFRGGAFGKTHGLLLEGPHVLARAVLVVDGHNVVRHLQVTPDLGHMPDMEKAFQVARSLVNEKG
;
A
#
# COMPACT_ATOMS: atom_id res chain seq x y z
N MET A 1 -48.80 62.16 58.40
CA MET A 1 -49.14 60.98 57.58
C MET A 1 -47.94 60.72 56.71
N LEU A 2 -47.11 59.70 57.12
CA LEU A 2 -45.86 59.34 56.47
C LEU A 2 -46.10 58.20 55.54
N ALA A 3 -45.82 58.35 54.26
CA ALA A 3 -45.81 57.28 53.28
C ALA A 3 -44.44 56.61 53.27
N LYS A 4 -44.37 55.29 53.41
CA LYS A 4 -43.16 54.49 53.28
C LYS A 4 -42.91 54.11 51.81
N PRO A 5 -41.68 54.17 51.30
CA PRO A 5 -41.38 53.65 49.96
C PRO A 5 -41.15 52.15 50.02
N PHE A 6 -41.76 51.45 49.04
CA PHE A 6 -41.64 50.00 48.79
C PHE A 6 -40.36 49.78 47.96
N MET A 7 -39.39 49.06 48.51
CA MET A 7 -38.14 48.76 47.86
C MET A 7 -38.30 47.43 47.11
N TRP A 8 -38.26 47.48 45.79
CA TRP A 8 -38.24 46.31 44.91
C TRP A 8 -36.84 45.77 44.83
N ILE A 9 -36.64 44.55 45.32
CA ILE A 9 -35.39 43.79 45.16
C ILE A 9 -35.50 43.07 43.83
N ILE A 10 -34.69 43.51 42.86
CA ILE A 10 -34.53 42.78 41.57
C ILE A 10 -33.51 41.68 41.82
N LEU A 11 -33.98 40.42 41.78
CA LEU A 11 -33.13 39.24 41.85
C LEU A 11 -32.54 38.98 40.42
N ILE A 12 -31.28 39.34 40.24
CA ILE A 12 -30.59 39.02 39.00
C ILE A 12 -30.12 37.56 39.07
N CYS A 13 -30.82 36.71 38.35
CA CYS A 13 -30.45 35.31 38.17
C CYS A 13 -29.34 35.23 37.09
N THR A 14 -28.07 35.13 37.51
CA THR A 14 -26.95 34.89 36.61
C THR A 14 -26.93 33.42 36.20
N ALA A 15 -27.43 33.13 35.00
CA ALA A 15 -27.29 31.81 34.37
C ALA A 15 -25.86 31.62 33.91
N THR A 16 -25.09 30.82 34.66
CA THR A 16 -23.77 30.35 34.23
C THR A 16 -23.96 29.28 33.14
N VAL A 17 -23.72 29.63 31.89
CA VAL A 17 -23.64 28.69 30.78
C VAL A 17 -22.32 27.93 30.89
N LEU A 18 -22.37 26.70 31.38
CA LEU A 18 -21.26 25.75 31.28
C LEU A 18 -21.12 25.33 29.78
N ALA A 19 -20.20 25.98 29.08
CA ALA A 19 -19.77 25.55 27.77
C ALA A 19 -18.99 24.23 27.93
N SER A 20 -19.67 23.10 27.77
CA SER A 20 -19.00 21.81 27.61
C SER A 20 -18.26 21.83 26.29
N CYS A 21 -16.93 22.06 26.33
CA CYS A 21 -16.05 21.77 25.21
C CYS A 21 -15.98 20.25 25.02
N THR A 22 -16.92 19.68 24.26
CA THR A 22 -16.72 18.38 23.63
C THR A 22 -15.70 18.62 22.51
N GLY A 23 -14.44 18.33 22.81
CA GLY A 23 -13.40 18.27 21.82
C GLY A 23 -13.69 17.11 20.87
N VAL A 24 -14.54 17.35 19.87
CA VAL A 24 -14.60 16.53 18.68
C VAL A 24 -13.28 16.76 17.97
N GLY A 25 -12.38 15.79 18.09
CA GLY A 25 -11.16 15.75 17.29
C GLY A 25 -11.57 15.89 15.82
N ARG A 26 -11.30 17.06 15.24
CA ARG A 26 -11.36 17.24 13.80
C ARG A 26 -10.28 16.33 13.22
N HIS A 27 -10.63 15.13 12.78
CA HIS A 27 -9.85 14.45 11.77
C HIS A 27 -9.79 15.41 10.58
N SER A 28 -8.61 15.87 10.24
CA SER A 28 -8.39 16.70 9.06
C SER A 28 -8.75 15.82 7.84
N GLU A 29 -9.74 16.22 7.07
CA GLU A 29 -10.05 15.67 5.73
C GLU A 29 -8.94 16.06 4.72
N GLN A 30 -7.70 15.98 5.12
CA GLN A 30 -6.58 16.12 4.17
C GLN A 30 -6.20 14.72 3.73
N GLY A 31 -6.66 14.34 2.53
CA GLY A 31 -6.20 13.14 1.82
C GLY A 31 -4.67 13.11 1.68
N PHE A 32 -4.12 12.00 1.24
CA PHE A 32 -2.69 11.82 1.09
C PHE A 32 -2.08 12.90 0.17
N ILE A 33 -0.99 13.53 0.61
CA ILE A 33 -0.28 14.56 -0.17
C ILE A 33 0.79 13.88 -1.02
N TYR A 34 0.52 13.78 -2.32
CA TYR A 34 1.46 13.21 -3.27
C TYR A 34 2.66 14.14 -3.50
N LYS A 35 3.85 13.56 -3.46
CA LYS A 35 5.11 14.24 -3.81
C LYS A 35 5.42 14.02 -5.27
N ASP A 36 6.16 14.95 -5.86
CA ASP A 36 6.73 14.78 -7.20
C ASP A 36 7.90 13.77 -7.12
N ILE A 37 7.59 12.50 -7.43
CA ILE A 37 8.55 11.40 -7.44
C ILE A 37 8.66 10.91 -8.88
N GLN A 38 9.88 10.77 -9.37
CA GLN A 38 10.15 10.28 -10.72
C GLN A 38 9.48 8.93 -10.95
N ILE A 39 8.81 8.78 -12.09
CA ILE A 39 8.21 7.53 -12.55
C ILE A 39 9.15 6.91 -13.60
N ASP A 40 9.55 5.67 -13.37
CA ASP A 40 10.28 4.90 -14.36
C ASP A 40 9.32 4.29 -15.38
N THR A 41 9.68 4.38 -16.67
CA THR A 41 8.95 3.73 -17.77
C THR A 41 9.64 2.46 -18.27
N THR A 42 10.83 2.16 -17.76
CA THR A 42 11.61 0.95 -18.06
C THR A 42 11.57 -0.01 -16.87
N SER A 43 11.98 -1.25 -17.11
CA SER A 43 12.05 -2.29 -16.08
C SER A 43 13.46 -2.87 -16.00
N ALA A 44 13.97 -3.02 -14.79
CA ALA A 44 15.13 -3.88 -14.54
C ALA A 44 14.74 -5.36 -14.68
N SER A 45 15.73 -6.20 -14.96
CA SER A 45 15.57 -7.66 -14.91
C SER A 45 15.47 -8.15 -13.47
N THR A 46 14.89 -9.34 -13.27
CA THR A 46 14.78 -9.99 -11.96
C THR A 46 15.80 -11.11 -11.79
N GLY A 47 16.04 -11.52 -10.54
CA GLY A 47 16.84 -12.68 -10.20
C GLY A 47 18.34 -12.43 -10.12
N GLN A 48 19.05 -13.50 -9.79
CA GLN A 48 20.49 -13.46 -9.59
C GLN A 48 21.23 -12.94 -10.84
N GLY A 49 22.19 -12.04 -10.63
CA GLY A 49 22.96 -11.37 -11.70
C GLY A 49 22.33 -10.05 -12.17
N SER A 50 21.11 -9.74 -11.78
CA SER A 50 20.48 -8.44 -12.00
C SER A 50 20.81 -7.46 -10.89
N THR A 51 20.77 -6.17 -11.19
CA THR A 51 21.00 -5.08 -10.23
C THR A 51 19.99 -3.96 -10.44
N ILE A 52 19.65 -3.27 -9.35
CA ILE A 52 18.98 -1.98 -9.38
C ILE A 52 19.86 -0.94 -8.68
N GLN A 53 19.47 0.33 -8.72
CA GLN A 53 20.22 1.42 -8.10
C GLN A 53 19.51 1.91 -6.84
N PHE A 54 20.28 2.40 -5.88
CA PHE A 54 19.76 3.20 -4.77
C PHE A 54 20.79 4.26 -4.37
N LYS A 55 20.42 5.53 -4.54
CA LYS A 55 21.33 6.67 -4.26
C LYS A 55 22.68 6.53 -4.96
N GLY A 56 22.65 6.08 -6.22
CA GLY A 56 23.85 5.88 -7.05
C GLY A 56 24.66 4.61 -6.74
N ASN A 57 24.23 3.77 -5.80
CA ASN A 57 24.89 2.51 -5.48
C ASN A 57 24.13 1.32 -6.08
N PRO A 58 24.81 0.37 -6.74
CA PRO A 58 24.18 -0.82 -7.26
C PRO A 58 23.79 -1.76 -6.13
N LEU A 59 22.57 -2.28 -6.18
CA LEU A 59 22.04 -3.29 -5.28
C LEU A 59 21.73 -4.56 -6.08
N PRO A 60 22.47 -5.67 -5.88
CA PRO A 60 22.22 -6.90 -6.57
C PRO A 60 20.92 -7.55 -6.11
N LEU A 61 20.23 -8.18 -7.07
CA LEU A 61 19.05 -8.99 -6.83
C LEU A 61 19.45 -10.46 -6.68
N SER A 62 18.75 -11.17 -5.82
CA SER A 62 18.91 -12.61 -5.60
C SER A 62 17.62 -13.37 -5.88
N GLY A 63 17.76 -14.67 -6.08
CA GLY A 63 16.66 -15.58 -6.30
C GLY A 63 16.40 -15.92 -7.77
N MET A 64 15.28 -16.61 -8.02
CA MET A 64 14.92 -17.10 -9.34
C MET A 64 14.21 -16.03 -10.16
N SER A 65 14.69 -15.75 -11.36
CA SER A 65 14.05 -14.78 -12.25
C SER A 65 12.58 -15.10 -12.51
N ILE A 66 11.79 -14.03 -12.69
CA ILE A 66 10.42 -14.08 -13.18
C ILE A 66 10.24 -13.02 -14.28
N GLN A 67 9.43 -13.32 -15.27
CA GLN A 67 9.13 -12.43 -16.39
C GLN A 67 7.66 -12.51 -16.80
N VAL A 68 7.24 -11.61 -17.66
CA VAL A 68 5.90 -11.66 -18.27
C VAL A 68 5.75 -12.95 -19.05
N GLY A 69 4.62 -13.64 -18.85
CA GLY A 69 4.34 -14.96 -19.41
C GLY A 69 4.61 -16.12 -18.45
N ASP A 70 5.48 -15.94 -17.45
CA ASP A 70 5.72 -16.97 -16.43
C ASP A 70 4.52 -17.13 -15.50
N LYS A 71 4.43 -18.28 -14.88
CA LYS A 71 3.52 -18.49 -13.75
C LYS A 71 4.12 -17.93 -12.46
N LEU A 72 3.33 -17.15 -11.73
CA LEU A 72 3.65 -16.81 -10.35
C LEU A 72 3.81 -18.09 -9.53
N ARG A 73 4.88 -18.22 -8.79
CA ARG A 73 5.19 -19.43 -8.02
C ARG A 73 4.54 -19.37 -6.65
N SER A 74 4.15 -20.53 -6.14
CA SER A 74 3.55 -20.69 -4.80
C SER A 74 4.53 -20.24 -3.71
N VAL A 75 4.08 -19.34 -2.85
CA VAL A 75 4.79 -18.89 -1.65
C VAL A 75 3.78 -18.52 -0.58
N ASN A 76 4.00 -18.98 0.63
CA ASN A 76 3.19 -18.61 1.79
C ASN A 76 3.66 -17.29 2.40
N LEU A 77 2.76 -16.32 2.43
CA LEU A 77 2.97 -15.00 3.06
C LEU A 77 2.10 -14.85 4.30
N ALA A 78 2.57 -14.06 5.26
CA ALA A 78 1.83 -13.84 6.50
C ALA A 78 0.82 -12.69 6.37
N LYS A 79 -0.37 -12.89 6.95
CA LYS A 79 -1.39 -11.84 7.16
C LYS A 79 -1.24 -11.19 8.54
N GLY A 80 -2.01 -10.13 8.81
CA GLY A 80 -2.03 -9.41 10.09
C GLY A 80 -2.29 -10.30 11.31
N ASP A 81 -3.07 -11.38 11.14
CA ASP A 81 -3.35 -12.39 12.18
C ASP A 81 -2.27 -13.50 12.28
N LEU A 82 -1.14 -13.34 11.60
CA LEU A 82 -0.04 -14.30 11.46
C LEU A 82 -0.40 -15.60 10.72
N SER A 83 -1.62 -15.79 10.27
CA SER A 83 -1.97 -16.91 9.41
C SER A 83 -1.30 -16.76 8.04
N LEU A 84 -1.04 -17.90 7.41
CA LEU A 84 -0.39 -17.93 6.11
C LEU A 84 -1.42 -18.02 4.99
N ILE A 85 -1.10 -17.39 3.87
CA ILE A 85 -1.83 -17.51 2.62
C ILE A 85 -0.85 -17.74 1.48
N ASP A 86 -1.14 -18.69 0.61
CA ASP A 86 -0.40 -18.86 -0.63
C ASP A 86 -0.72 -17.68 -1.57
N VAL A 87 0.32 -17.03 -2.09
CA VAL A 87 0.17 -15.89 -3.01
C VAL A 87 -0.54 -16.27 -4.31
N THR A 88 -0.56 -17.55 -4.67
CA THR A 88 -1.24 -18.10 -5.85
C THR A 88 -2.70 -18.47 -5.59
N ASP A 89 -3.14 -18.49 -4.33
CA ASP A 89 -4.54 -18.78 -3.97
C ASP A 89 -5.43 -17.56 -4.16
N THR A 90 -6.05 -17.47 -5.30
CA THR A 90 -6.81 -16.29 -5.74
C THR A 90 -8.27 -16.56 -6.05
N GLY A 91 -8.67 -17.81 -6.09
CA GLY A 91 -10.00 -18.20 -6.57
C GLY A 91 -10.27 -17.72 -8.01
N GLY A 92 -9.24 -17.70 -8.86
CA GLY A 92 -9.36 -17.27 -10.27
C GLY A 92 -9.44 -15.76 -10.49
N SER A 93 -9.20 -14.93 -9.46
CA SER A 93 -9.22 -13.48 -9.60
C SER A 93 -7.94 -12.93 -10.21
N VAL A 94 -8.06 -11.87 -11.01
CA VAL A 94 -6.93 -11.03 -11.41
C VAL A 94 -6.38 -10.32 -10.15
N ARG A 95 -5.08 -10.11 -10.09
CA ARG A 95 -4.40 -9.41 -8.99
C ARG A 95 -3.49 -8.34 -9.52
N LEU A 96 -3.48 -7.20 -8.85
CA LEU A 96 -2.42 -6.22 -8.96
C LEU A 96 -1.59 -6.29 -7.68
N ILE A 97 -0.33 -6.66 -7.82
CA ILE A 97 0.60 -6.86 -6.72
C ILE A 97 1.60 -5.72 -6.71
N ASN A 98 1.51 -4.90 -5.69
CA ASN A 98 2.42 -3.83 -5.35
C ASN A 98 3.53 -4.39 -4.45
N VAL A 99 4.79 -4.33 -4.88
CA VAL A 99 5.93 -4.82 -4.11
C VAL A 99 6.77 -3.62 -3.69
N VAL A 100 6.97 -3.48 -2.40
CA VAL A 100 7.71 -2.35 -1.81
C VAL A 100 8.77 -2.82 -0.82
N PRO A 101 9.91 -2.11 -0.72
CA PRO A 101 10.95 -2.40 0.25
C PRO A 101 10.47 -2.37 1.71
N SER A 102 9.83 -1.27 2.12
CA SER A 102 9.25 -1.07 3.45
C SER A 102 8.24 0.07 3.42
N LEU A 103 7.07 -0.15 4.00
CA LEU A 103 5.99 0.84 4.12
C LEU A 103 6.38 2.09 4.91
N ASP A 104 7.43 2.00 5.71
CA ASP A 104 7.96 3.10 6.53
C ASP A 104 8.89 4.05 5.73
N THR A 105 8.68 4.15 4.41
CA THR A 105 9.44 5.05 3.54
C THR A 105 8.52 5.82 2.59
N THR A 106 8.86 7.08 2.32
CA THR A 106 8.05 8.01 1.53
C THR A 106 7.56 7.45 0.19
N VAL A 107 8.46 6.81 -0.58
CA VAL A 107 8.11 6.31 -1.92
C VAL A 107 7.20 5.09 -1.84
N CYS A 108 7.42 4.22 -0.85
CA CYS A 108 6.58 3.03 -0.63
C CYS A 108 5.18 3.41 -0.14
N GLU A 109 5.11 4.36 0.77
CA GLU A 109 3.85 4.95 1.24
C GLU A 109 3.07 5.52 0.04
N GLN A 110 3.70 6.39 -0.76
CA GLN A 110 3.05 6.98 -1.93
C GLN A 110 2.60 5.93 -2.96
N GLN A 111 3.42 4.91 -3.25
CA GLN A 111 3.05 3.85 -4.17
C GLN A 111 1.83 3.07 -3.67
N THR A 112 1.73 2.85 -2.36
CA THR A 112 0.61 2.13 -1.75
C THR A 112 -0.66 2.98 -1.71
N HIS A 113 -0.56 4.28 -1.42
CA HIS A 113 -1.68 5.22 -1.56
C HIS A 113 -2.16 5.31 -3.02
N TYR A 114 -1.23 5.37 -3.97
CA TYR A 114 -1.58 5.41 -5.39
C TYR A 114 -2.37 4.17 -5.81
N LEU A 115 -1.93 2.98 -5.37
CA LEU A 115 -2.65 1.73 -5.60
C LEU A 115 -4.08 1.79 -5.02
N SER A 116 -4.23 2.29 -3.80
CA SER A 116 -5.51 2.36 -3.09
C SER A 116 -6.46 3.39 -3.69
N GLU A 117 -5.96 4.60 -3.99
CA GLU A 117 -6.80 5.77 -4.29
C GLU A 117 -7.01 6.02 -5.79
N LYS A 118 -6.02 5.63 -6.64
CA LYS A 118 -6.03 5.95 -8.09
C LYS A 118 -6.47 4.78 -8.97
N ASN A 119 -6.91 3.66 -8.40
CA ASN A 119 -7.29 2.47 -9.16
C ASN A 119 -8.61 2.59 -9.95
N GLN A 120 -9.39 3.67 -9.75
CA GLN A 120 -10.61 3.98 -10.50
C GLN A 120 -11.64 2.82 -10.48
N GLY A 121 -11.86 2.22 -9.31
CA GLY A 121 -12.85 1.15 -9.10
C GLY A 121 -12.37 -0.24 -9.50
N LEU A 122 -11.09 -0.43 -9.84
CA LEU A 122 -10.53 -1.76 -10.09
C LEU A 122 -10.61 -2.67 -8.86
N ASP A 123 -10.50 -2.12 -7.66
CA ASP A 123 -10.61 -2.83 -6.39
C ASP A 123 -11.94 -3.58 -6.19
N GLN A 124 -12.99 -3.20 -6.93
CA GLN A 124 -14.27 -3.93 -6.96
C GLN A 124 -14.24 -5.18 -7.85
N GLN A 125 -13.26 -5.32 -8.72
CA GLN A 125 -13.20 -6.33 -9.78
C GLN A 125 -11.99 -7.25 -9.66
N ILE A 126 -10.89 -6.76 -9.05
CA ILE A 126 -9.63 -7.49 -8.88
C ILE A 126 -9.16 -7.43 -7.43
N LYS A 127 -8.15 -8.20 -7.08
CA LYS A 127 -7.51 -8.11 -5.76
C LYS A 127 -6.32 -7.17 -5.82
N LEU A 128 -6.32 -6.12 -5.01
CA LEU A 128 -5.18 -5.25 -4.78
C LEU A 128 -4.37 -5.81 -3.60
N ILE A 129 -3.07 -6.01 -3.80
CA ILE A 129 -2.18 -6.63 -2.81
C ILE A 129 -0.92 -5.80 -2.69
N THR A 130 -0.47 -5.52 -1.46
CA THR A 130 0.86 -4.96 -1.18
C THR A 130 1.70 -6.00 -0.45
N ILE A 131 2.92 -6.25 -0.94
CA ILE A 131 3.89 -7.17 -0.33
C ILE A 131 5.13 -6.38 0.08
N SER A 132 5.57 -6.57 1.32
CA SER A 132 6.81 -6.02 1.86
C SER A 132 7.43 -6.99 2.88
N VAL A 133 8.66 -6.73 3.31
CA VAL A 133 9.27 -7.49 4.42
C VAL A 133 8.91 -6.93 5.80
N ASP A 134 8.12 -5.88 5.86
CA ASP A 134 7.61 -5.37 7.14
C ASP A 134 6.84 -6.47 7.87
N THR A 135 6.90 -6.48 9.20
CA THR A 135 6.11 -7.43 9.97
C THR A 135 4.61 -7.21 9.73
N PRO A 136 3.77 -8.25 9.83
CA PRO A 136 2.32 -8.09 9.68
C PRO A 136 1.72 -7.00 10.59
N PHE A 137 2.26 -6.85 11.80
CA PHE A 137 1.82 -5.81 12.74
C PHE A 137 2.17 -4.38 12.27
N ALA A 138 3.34 -4.20 11.63
CA ALA A 138 3.73 -2.93 11.05
C ALA A 138 2.85 -2.59 9.83
N GLN A 139 2.55 -3.59 8.99
CA GLN A 139 1.62 -3.44 7.87
C GLN A 139 0.22 -3.04 8.32
N ASP A 140 -0.32 -3.70 9.36
CA ASP A 140 -1.63 -3.36 9.94
C ASP A 140 -1.67 -1.95 10.53
N ARG A 141 -0.59 -1.54 11.23
CA ARG A 141 -0.48 -0.19 11.76
C ARG A 141 -0.47 0.84 10.64
N PHE A 142 0.32 0.59 9.58
CA PHE A 142 0.36 1.43 8.39
C PHE A 142 -1.02 1.55 7.73
N ALA A 143 -1.66 0.41 7.42
CA ALA A 143 -2.97 0.38 6.77
C ALA A 143 -4.03 1.19 7.54
N LYS A 144 -4.04 1.05 8.87
CA LYS A 144 -4.95 1.81 9.75
C LYS A 144 -4.62 3.30 9.77
N GLY A 145 -3.35 3.66 9.89
CA GLY A 145 -2.92 5.06 9.91
C GLY A 145 -3.14 5.79 8.58
N ALA A 146 -3.00 5.06 7.48
CA ALA A 146 -3.22 5.54 6.11
C ALA A 146 -4.69 5.42 5.65
N GLU A 147 -5.59 4.87 6.49
CA GLU A 147 -7.01 4.61 6.18
C GLU A 147 -7.23 3.76 4.92
N ILE A 148 -6.24 2.89 4.59
CA ILE A 148 -6.28 1.99 3.44
C ILE A 148 -6.99 0.69 3.83
N ASN A 149 -8.16 0.42 3.23
CA ASN A 149 -8.99 -0.74 3.53
C ASN A 149 -9.32 -1.62 2.31
N ASN A 150 -8.98 -1.17 1.10
CA ASN A 150 -9.21 -1.88 -0.17
C ASN A 150 -7.97 -2.60 -0.70
N VAL A 151 -6.85 -2.56 0.02
CA VAL A 151 -5.60 -3.24 -0.31
C VAL A 151 -5.33 -4.32 0.72
N LYS A 152 -5.01 -5.54 0.28
CA LYS A 152 -4.58 -6.64 1.13
C LYS A 152 -3.07 -6.56 1.36
N PHE A 153 -2.65 -6.49 2.61
CA PHE A 153 -1.24 -6.50 2.98
C PHE A 153 -0.78 -7.93 3.28
N LEU A 154 0.35 -8.31 2.70
CA LEU A 154 0.99 -9.62 2.89
C LEU A 154 2.47 -9.43 3.20
N SER A 155 2.94 -10.08 4.24
CA SER A 155 4.30 -9.92 4.74
C SER A 155 5.20 -11.07 4.33
N ASP A 156 6.35 -10.73 3.74
CA ASP A 156 7.45 -11.63 3.41
C ASP A 156 8.57 -11.64 4.49
N PHE A 157 8.21 -11.26 5.74
CA PHE A 157 9.18 -11.09 6.83
C PHE A 157 9.91 -12.38 7.23
N ARG A 158 9.34 -13.54 6.89
CA ARG A 158 9.94 -14.84 7.19
C ARG A 158 11.01 -15.21 6.16
N GLY A 159 12.10 -14.47 6.15
CA GLY A 159 13.28 -14.78 5.35
C GLY A 159 13.21 -14.40 3.87
N GLY A 160 12.24 -13.58 3.43
CA GLY A 160 12.18 -13.09 2.05
C GLY A 160 11.86 -14.17 1.03
N ALA A 161 10.95 -15.10 1.36
CA ALA A 161 10.62 -16.25 0.51
C ALA A 161 10.03 -15.83 -0.83
N PHE A 162 9.13 -14.82 -0.83
CA PHE A 162 8.57 -14.25 -2.05
C PHE A 162 9.65 -13.60 -2.92
N GLY A 163 10.49 -12.78 -2.29
CA GLY A 163 11.60 -12.12 -2.98
C GLY A 163 12.55 -13.11 -3.61
N LYS A 164 12.98 -14.16 -2.89
CA LYS A 164 13.85 -15.22 -3.40
C LYS A 164 13.21 -16.03 -4.52
N THR A 165 11.94 -16.38 -4.36
CA THR A 165 11.22 -17.19 -5.35
C THR A 165 10.96 -16.45 -6.66
N HIS A 166 10.89 -15.11 -6.62
CA HIS A 166 10.58 -14.30 -7.79
C HIS A 166 11.71 -13.34 -8.21
N GLY A 167 12.92 -13.50 -7.62
CA GLY A 167 14.09 -12.71 -7.98
C GLY A 167 13.96 -11.23 -7.65
N LEU A 168 13.24 -10.90 -6.59
CA LEU A 168 12.98 -9.53 -6.14
C LEU A 168 13.62 -9.22 -4.77
N LEU A 169 14.40 -10.13 -4.18
CA LEU A 169 15.10 -9.87 -2.93
C LEU A 169 16.40 -9.12 -3.21
N LEU A 170 16.61 -8.00 -2.53
CA LEU A 170 17.88 -7.27 -2.55
C LEU A 170 18.88 -7.93 -1.62
N GLU A 171 20.05 -8.26 -2.15
CA GLU A 171 21.15 -8.78 -1.35
C GLU A 171 21.70 -7.69 -0.42
N GLY A 172 22.16 -8.07 0.74
CA GLY A 172 22.67 -7.15 1.76
C GLY A 172 21.55 -6.54 2.61
N PRO A 173 20.74 -5.58 2.12
CA PRO A 173 19.67 -4.98 2.94
C PRO A 173 18.52 -5.93 3.27
N HIS A 174 18.37 -7.04 2.55
CA HIS A 174 17.34 -8.06 2.78
C HIS A 174 15.91 -7.51 2.76
N VAL A 175 15.66 -6.58 1.85
CA VAL A 175 14.33 -6.03 1.54
C VAL A 175 13.96 -6.35 0.10
N LEU A 176 12.69 -6.16 -0.26
CA LEU A 176 12.23 -6.38 -1.64
C LEU A 176 12.60 -5.21 -2.55
N ALA A 177 12.91 -5.51 -3.80
CA ALA A 177 12.96 -4.49 -4.86
C ALA A 177 11.57 -3.88 -5.05
N ARG A 178 11.53 -2.62 -5.48
CA ARG A 178 10.27 -1.98 -5.84
C ARG A 178 9.77 -2.50 -7.17
N ALA A 179 8.55 -3.00 -7.18
CA ALA A 179 7.94 -3.53 -8.39
C ALA A 179 6.41 -3.41 -8.39
N VAL A 180 5.83 -3.55 -9.57
CA VAL A 180 4.39 -3.76 -9.75
C VAL A 180 4.19 -4.94 -10.70
N LEU A 181 3.28 -5.86 -10.34
CA LEU A 181 2.91 -6.99 -11.16
C LEU A 181 1.40 -7.01 -11.37
N VAL A 182 0.97 -7.42 -12.57
CA VAL A 182 -0.41 -7.85 -12.83
C VAL A 182 -0.40 -9.32 -13.16
N VAL A 183 -1.20 -10.09 -12.44
CA VAL A 183 -1.26 -11.56 -12.57
C VAL A 183 -2.72 -11.95 -12.82
N ASP A 184 -2.95 -12.76 -13.84
CA ASP A 184 -4.29 -13.19 -14.19
C ASP A 184 -4.84 -14.29 -13.25
N GLY A 185 -6.07 -14.71 -13.48
CA GLY A 185 -6.74 -15.75 -12.69
C GLY A 185 -6.13 -17.14 -12.81
N HIS A 186 -5.25 -17.36 -13.78
CA HIS A 186 -4.50 -18.61 -13.99
C HIS A 186 -3.07 -18.54 -13.44
N ASN A 187 -2.76 -17.52 -12.65
CA ASN A 187 -1.44 -17.23 -12.08
C ASN A 187 -0.38 -16.86 -13.13
N VAL A 188 -0.73 -16.45 -14.35
CA VAL A 188 0.22 -15.98 -15.34
C VAL A 188 0.50 -14.49 -15.13
N VAL A 189 1.77 -14.10 -15.09
CA VAL A 189 2.23 -12.72 -15.03
C VAL A 189 1.95 -12.04 -16.37
N ARG A 190 1.09 -11.04 -16.37
CA ARG A 190 0.70 -10.26 -17.56
C ARG A 190 1.38 -8.92 -17.65
N HIS A 191 1.86 -8.42 -16.54
CA HIS A 191 2.71 -7.24 -16.45
C HIS A 191 3.69 -7.41 -15.30
N LEU A 192 4.90 -6.92 -15.51
CA LEU A 192 5.95 -6.84 -14.49
C LEU A 192 6.81 -5.62 -14.80
N GLN A 193 6.95 -4.76 -13.82
CA GLN A 193 7.93 -3.70 -13.85
C GLN A 193 8.66 -3.67 -12.51
N VAL A 194 9.99 -3.73 -12.58
CA VAL A 194 10.90 -3.51 -11.44
C VAL A 194 11.60 -2.18 -11.68
N THR A 195 11.47 -1.23 -10.77
CA THR A 195 12.10 0.08 -10.95
C THR A 195 13.62 -0.07 -10.98
N PRO A 196 14.31 0.49 -12.00
CA PRO A 196 15.77 0.51 -12.04
C PRO A 196 16.41 1.28 -10.89
N ASP A 197 15.71 2.25 -10.31
CA ASP A 197 16.10 2.96 -9.08
C ASP A 197 15.05 2.78 -7.99
N LEU A 198 15.50 2.40 -6.80
CA LEU A 198 14.62 2.14 -5.65
C LEU A 198 13.90 3.40 -5.15
N GLY A 199 14.43 4.59 -5.47
CA GLY A 199 13.85 5.90 -5.15
C GLY A 199 12.74 6.35 -6.10
N HIS A 200 12.52 5.65 -7.21
CA HIS A 200 11.53 6.00 -8.22
C HIS A 200 10.25 5.18 -8.08
N MET A 201 9.15 5.69 -8.64
CA MET A 201 7.87 4.99 -8.73
C MET A 201 7.81 4.12 -10.01
N PRO A 202 7.16 2.96 -9.99
CA PRO A 202 6.79 2.26 -11.22
C PRO A 202 5.62 2.99 -11.92
N ASP A 203 5.43 2.72 -13.21
CA ASP A 203 4.28 3.18 -13.98
C ASP A 203 3.01 2.42 -13.55
N MET A 204 2.38 2.91 -12.49
CA MET A 204 1.15 2.35 -11.94
C MET A 204 -0.03 2.44 -12.92
N GLU A 205 -0.08 3.48 -13.76
CA GLU A 205 -1.15 3.62 -14.76
C GLU A 205 -1.07 2.53 -15.82
N LYS A 206 0.14 2.16 -16.25
CA LYS A 206 0.33 1.02 -17.16
C LYS A 206 -0.15 -0.29 -16.52
N ALA A 207 0.15 -0.50 -15.25
CA ALA A 207 -0.34 -1.68 -14.52
C ALA A 207 -1.86 -1.70 -14.43
N PHE A 208 -2.50 -0.55 -14.12
CA PHE A 208 -3.96 -0.43 -14.12
C PHE A 208 -4.58 -0.72 -15.48
N GLN A 209 -3.99 -0.22 -16.58
CA GLN A 209 -4.47 -0.48 -17.94
C GLN A 209 -4.47 -1.99 -18.26
N VAL A 210 -3.36 -2.69 -17.93
CA VAL A 210 -3.27 -4.14 -18.14
C VAL A 210 -4.28 -4.89 -17.29
N ALA A 211 -4.47 -4.49 -16.03
CA ALA A 211 -5.46 -5.12 -15.15
C ALA A 211 -6.89 -4.95 -15.70
N ARG A 212 -7.24 -3.76 -16.20
CA ARG A 212 -8.56 -3.49 -16.83
C ARG A 212 -8.80 -4.35 -18.08
N SER A 213 -7.79 -4.51 -18.94
CA SER A 213 -7.96 -5.35 -20.15
C SER A 213 -8.30 -6.79 -19.78
N LEU A 214 -7.65 -7.36 -18.74
CA LEU A 214 -7.90 -8.71 -18.29
C LEU A 214 -9.28 -8.93 -17.65
N VAL A 215 -9.87 -7.88 -17.08
CA VAL A 215 -11.25 -7.93 -16.56
C VAL A 215 -12.24 -7.93 -17.73
N ASN A 216 -12.01 -7.07 -18.72
CA ASN A 216 -12.90 -6.93 -19.88
C ASN A 216 -12.91 -8.17 -20.80
N GLU A 217 -11.82 -8.93 -20.84
CA GLU A 217 -11.72 -10.20 -21.61
C GLU A 217 -12.52 -11.35 -20.98
N LYS A 218 -12.93 -11.22 -19.72
CA LYS A 218 -13.70 -12.27 -19.00
C LYS A 218 -15.21 -12.07 -19.02
N GLY A 219 -15.69 -10.90 -19.47
CA GLY A 219 -17.11 -10.54 -19.58
C GLY A 219 -17.62 -10.73 -20.99
#